data_6c02671f39a24e44b1ebe45cbd18578c
#
_entry.id   6c02671f39a24e44b1ebe45cbd18578c
#
_cell.length_a   1.000
_cell.length_b   1.000
_cell.length_c   1.000
_cell.angle_alpha   90.00
_cell.angle_beta   90.00
_cell.angle_gamma   90.00
#
_symmetry.space_group_name_H-M   'P 1'
#
loop_
_entity.id
_entity.type
_entity.pdbx_description
1 polymer ?
#
loop_
_entity_poly.entity_id
_entity_poly.type
_entity_poly.pdbx_seq_one_letter_code
_entity_poly.pdbx_strand_id
1 'polypeptide(L)'
;MVDVILGLQWGDEGKGKIVDFFAKDYDLIARFQGGPNAGHTLYVNDKKVVLHQIPSGIFHEEKTNLIGSGVVLDAVTLRKECAAVASFGVDYKKNLFISERTHLILPTHRALDKASETSKGLDKIGSTLKGIGPTYMDKTGRNGLRVGDLLDKNFTSQYIKLRLKHQRLLDNFNFQEDITAWEEEFFEALEFLREFKIVNGEYFINDKIAAGKRVLAEGAQGSMLDVDFGTFPFVTSSSTISAGVCSGLGIAPQKIKEVIGITKAYCTRVGSGPFPTELTDDTGEFLRNAGNEFGSTTGRPRRCGWIDLVALQFACMINGVTQIVMTKADILDGLDTLNVCNGYTVNGEEKNYIPFQMNRLNIEPVYKSFEGWKKDISGVKTYADMPAQMNTYINYLNDFIKAPIKYISNGPGRDQLVAV
;
A
#
# COMPACT_ATOMS: atom_id res chain seq x y z
N MET A 1 4.32 -20.04 10.04
CA MET A 1 3.62 -19.81 8.75
C MET A 1 3.37 -18.32 8.59
N VAL A 2 3.25 -17.85 7.36
CA VAL A 2 3.11 -16.43 7.01
C VAL A 2 1.75 -16.22 6.37
N ASP A 3 0.99 -15.28 6.89
CA ASP A 3 -0.22 -14.79 6.24
C ASP A 3 0.08 -13.38 5.66
N VAL A 4 -0.51 -13.07 4.52
CA VAL A 4 -0.23 -11.85 3.76
C VAL A 4 -1.46 -10.96 3.74
N ILE A 5 -1.30 -9.67 4.04
CA ILE A 5 -2.33 -8.64 3.78
C ILE A 5 -1.85 -7.72 2.65
N LEU A 6 -2.67 -7.58 1.62
CA LEU A 6 -2.37 -6.72 0.47
C LEU A 6 -3.64 -6.06 -0.09
N GLY A 7 -3.45 -4.94 -0.81
CA GLY A 7 -4.54 -4.25 -1.49
C GLY A 7 -4.83 -4.86 -2.85
N LEU A 8 -6.10 -4.96 -3.22
CA LEU A 8 -6.55 -5.56 -4.48
C LEU A 8 -6.86 -4.53 -5.57
N GLN A 9 -6.88 -3.23 -5.23
CA GLN A 9 -7.22 -2.13 -6.13
C GLN A 9 -6.00 -1.24 -6.40
N TRP A 10 -6.18 0.07 -6.47
CA TRP A 10 -5.12 1.08 -6.72
C TRP A 10 -4.58 1.73 -5.46
N GLY A 11 -4.53 0.99 -4.34
CA GLY A 11 -4.09 1.51 -3.06
C GLY A 11 -5.21 2.17 -2.25
N ASP A 12 -4.87 2.61 -1.04
CA ASP A 12 -5.79 3.28 -0.11
C ASP A 12 -7.02 2.44 0.32
N GLU A 13 -6.95 1.10 0.22
CA GLU A 13 -8.03 0.18 0.59
C GLU A 13 -8.27 0.10 2.11
N GLY A 14 -7.48 0.80 2.93
CA GLY A 14 -7.61 0.74 4.40
C GLY A 14 -6.81 -0.39 5.05
N LYS A 15 -5.73 -0.84 4.41
CA LYS A 15 -4.86 -1.94 4.89
C LYS A 15 -4.39 -1.74 6.32
N GLY A 16 -3.96 -0.53 6.71
CA GLY A 16 -3.45 -0.25 8.04
C GLY A 16 -4.43 -0.66 9.15
N LYS A 17 -5.70 -0.27 9.05
CA LYS A 17 -6.75 -0.67 10.00
C LYS A 17 -6.86 -2.19 10.11
N ILE A 18 -6.84 -2.88 8.96
CA ILE A 18 -7.04 -4.34 8.93
C ILE A 18 -5.81 -5.07 9.48
N VAL A 19 -4.59 -4.59 9.17
CA VAL A 19 -3.36 -5.11 9.78
C VAL A 19 -3.38 -4.91 11.30
N ASP A 20 -3.73 -3.72 11.79
CA ASP A 20 -3.84 -3.42 13.21
C ASP A 20 -4.88 -4.31 13.91
N PHE A 21 -6.03 -4.56 13.27
CA PHE A 21 -7.06 -5.46 13.79
C PHE A 21 -6.55 -6.90 13.94
N PHE A 22 -5.86 -7.43 12.92
CA PHE A 22 -5.33 -8.79 12.96
C PHE A 22 -4.03 -8.92 13.74
N ALA A 23 -3.26 -7.85 13.98
CA ALA A 23 -1.97 -7.89 14.63
C ALA A 23 -1.98 -8.62 15.98
N LYS A 24 -3.10 -8.56 16.72
CA LYS A 24 -3.29 -9.28 18.01
C LYS A 24 -3.06 -10.79 17.88
N ASP A 25 -3.35 -11.36 16.72
CA ASP A 25 -3.28 -12.81 16.47
C ASP A 25 -1.93 -13.28 15.93
N TYR A 26 -0.97 -12.37 15.74
CA TYR A 26 0.36 -12.66 15.20
C TYR A 26 1.46 -12.29 16.19
N ASP A 27 2.63 -12.91 16.02
CA ASP A 27 3.82 -12.62 16.84
C ASP A 27 4.72 -11.57 16.19
N LEU A 28 4.71 -11.50 14.84
CA LEU A 28 5.54 -10.59 14.06
C LEU A 28 4.75 -10.00 12.89
N ILE A 29 4.84 -8.67 12.74
CA ILE A 29 4.29 -7.93 11.60
C ILE A 29 5.46 -7.39 10.77
N ALA A 30 5.49 -7.68 9.45
CA ALA A 30 6.61 -7.32 8.59
C ALA A 30 6.16 -6.59 7.32
N ARG A 31 6.69 -5.39 7.09
CA ARG A 31 6.55 -4.69 5.80
C ARG A 31 7.48 -5.32 4.78
N PHE A 32 6.97 -5.71 3.63
CA PHE A 32 7.77 -6.42 2.64
C PHE A 32 8.15 -5.60 1.40
N GLN A 33 7.50 -4.46 1.14
CA GLN A 33 7.78 -3.60 -0.02
C GLN A 33 7.27 -2.17 0.20
N GLY A 34 7.51 -1.29 -0.80
CA GLY A 34 7.13 0.11 -0.74
C GLY A 34 8.11 0.95 0.09
N GLY A 35 7.64 2.04 0.62
CA GLY A 35 8.45 2.98 1.39
C GLY A 35 7.58 4.11 1.93
N PRO A 36 8.11 5.34 2.06
CA PRO A 36 7.38 6.49 2.63
C PRO A 36 6.21 6.99 1.77
N ASN A 37 5.99 6.41 0.58
CA ASN A 37 4.82 6.67 -0.26
C ASN A 37 3.53 6.00 0.24
N ALA A 38 3.62 5.06 1.19
CA ALA A 38 2.43 4.51 1.85
C ALA A 38 1.86 5.50 2.88
N GLY A 39 0.57 5.38 3.17
CA GLY A 39 -0.11 6.14 4.22
C GLY A 39 -1.15 5.25 4.89
N HIS A 40 -0.72 4.47 5.90
CA HIS A 40 -1.59 3.57 6.65
C HIS A 40 -2.19 4.33 7.83
N THR A 41 -3.45 4.73 7.69
CA THR A 41 -4.17 5.44 8.74
C THR A 41 -4.72 4.45 9.77
N LEU A 42 -4.44 4.72 11.03
CA LEU A 42 -4.97 4.01 12.19
C LEU A 42 -5.65 4.99 13.15
N TYR A 43 -6.52 4.45 13.99
CA TYR A 43 -7.10 5.16 15.12
C TYR A 43 -6.70 4.44 16.42
N VAL A 44 -5.87 5.10 17.23
CA VAL A 44 -5.36 4.59 18.50
C VAL A 44 -5.87 5.52 19.59
N ASN A 45 -6.66 5.00 20.54
CA ASN A 45 -7.30 5.81 21.59
C ASN A 45 -8.01 7.05 21.01
N ASP A 46 -8.82 6.84 19.98
CA ASP A 46 -9.58 7.86 19.23
C ASP A 46 -8.74 8.95 18.53
N LYS A 47 -7.43 8.82 18.54
CA LYS A 47 -6.52 9.72 17.83
C LYS A 47 -6.05 9.09 16.52
N LYS A 48 -6.12 9.88 15.45
CA LYS A 48 -5.63 9.49 14.14
C LYS A 48 -4.10 9.52 14.10
N VAL A 49 -3.51 8.44 13.59
CA VAL A 49 -2.08 8.37 13.26
C VAL A 49 -1.92 7.81 11.85
N VAL A 50 -0.91 8.28 11.13
CA VAL A 50 -0.58 7.79 9.78
C VAL A 50 0.83 7.21 9.80
N LEU A 51 0.93 5.93 9.46
CA LEU A 51 2.20 5.24 9.31
C LEU A 51 2.59 5.15 7.83
N HIS A 52 3.87 5.37 7.54
CA HIS A 52 4.43 5.32 6.20
C HIS A 52 5.30 4.10 5.98
N GLN A 53 6.24 3.83 6.87
CA GLN A 53 7.24 2.77 6.76
C GLN A 53 7.16 1.76 7.91
N ILE A 54 6.77 2.25 9.10
CA ILE A 54 6.61 1.41 10.29
C ILE A 54 5.44 0.45 10.08
N PRO A 55 5.61 -0.86 10.42
CA PRO A 55 4.49 -1.81 10.37
C PRO A 55 3.33 -1.40 11.28
N SER A 56 2.09 -1.65 10.85
CA SER A 56 0.88 -1.23 11.57
C SER A 56 0.67 -1.96 12.90
N GLY A 57 1.45 -3.00 13.18
CA GLY A 57 1.46 -3.69 14.48
C GLY A 57 2.21 -2.96 15.60
N ILE A 58 2.81 -1.81 15.35
CA ILE A 58 3.69 -1.10 16.29
C ILE A 58 2.99 -0.71 17.60
N PHE A 59 1.66 -0.49 17.57
CA PHE A 59 0.86 -0.13 18.74
C PHE A 59 0.48 -1.33 19.63
N HIS A 60 0.92 -2.52 19.28
CA HIS A 60 0.79 -3.73 20.10
C HIS A 60 2.15 -4.05 20.70
N GLU A 61 2.36 -3.70 21.99
CA GLU A 61 3.68 -3.72 22.65
C GLU A 61 4.39 -5.08 22.62
N GLU A 62 3.63 -6.17 22.65
CA GLU A 62 4.17 -7.54 22.65
C GLU A 62 4.52 -8.06 21.27
N LYS A 63 4.23 -7.28 20.20
CA LYS A 63 4.46 -7.73 18.84
C LYS A 63 5.81 -7.25 18.32
N THR A 64 6.49 -8.13 17.62
CA THR A 64 7.70 -7.77 16.87
C THR A 64 7.31 -7.10 15.55
N ASN A 65 7.97 -6.02 15.18
CA ASN A 65 7.73 -5.30 13.94
C ASN A 65 9.02 -5.27 13.11
N LEU A 66 8.95 -5.63 11.82
CA LEU A 66 10.11 -5.69 10.94
C LEU A 66 9.90 -4.83 9.70
N ILE A 67 10.83 -3.92 9.44
CA ILE A 67 10.98 -3.29 8.12
C ILE A 67 11.86 -4.22 7.30
N GLY A 68 11.26 -4.91 6.32
CA GLY A 68 11.91 -5.97 5.54
C GLY A 68 12.80 -5.45 4.41
N SER A 69 13.59 -6.35 3.85
CA SER A 69 14.61 -6.10 2.81
C SER A 69 14.05 -5.52 1.51
N GLY A 70 12.76 -5.74 1.23
CA GLY A 70 12.09 -5.21 0.03
C GLY A 70 11.64 -3.77 0.15
N VAL A 71 11.60 -3.21 1.36
CA VAL A 71 11.26 -1.80 1.61
C VAL A 71 12.41 -0.89 1.14
N VAL A 72 12.07 0.32 0.69
CA VAL A 72 13.02 1.42 0.52
C VAL A 72 12.77 2.44 1.62
N LEU A 73 13.79 2.72 2.43
CA LEU A 73 13.67 3.42 3.70
C LEU A 73 14.16 4.87 3.58
N ASP A 74 13.30 5.80 3.95
CA ASP A 74 13.66 7.21 4.16
C ASP A 74 13.92 7.44 5.66
N ALA A 75 15.18 7.63 6.05
CA ALA A 75 15.58 7.80 7.43
C ALA A 75 14.93 9.04 8.09
N VAL A 76 14.75 10.12 7.31
CA VAL A 76 14.11 11.36 7.76
C VAL A 76 12.64 11.13 8.10
N THR A 77 11.92 10.46 7.20
CA THR A 77 10.51 10.11 7.43
C THR A 77 10.38 9.14 8.62
N LEU A 78 11.28 8.14 8.73
CA LEU A 78 11.26 7.18 9.85
C LEU A 78 11.45 7.91 11.19
N ARG A 79 12.38 8.87 11.28
CA ARG A 79 12.59 9.66 12.50
C ARG A 79 11.31 10.40 12.91
N LYS A 80 10.62 11.01 11.95
CA LYS A 80 9.34 11.71 12.19
C LYS A 80 8.21 10.76 12.62
N GLU A 81 8.12 9.58 11.98
CA GLU A 81 7.15 8.55 12.37
C GLU A 81 7.40 8.03 13.79
N CYS A 82 8.67 7.76 14.14
CA CYS A 82 9.03 7.29 15.47
C CYS A 82 8.68 8.32 16.56
N ALA A 83 8.88 9.60 16.29
CA ALA A 83 8.46 10.67 17.20
C ALA A 83 6.93 10.69 17.39
N ALA A 84 6.17 10.52 16.28
CA ALA A 84 4.72 10.43 16.34
C ALA A 84 4.26 9.19 17.12
N VAL A 85 4.86 8.01 16.88
CA VAL A 85 4.55 6.76 17.60
C VAL A 85 4.88 6.89 19.10
N ALA A 86 6.01 7.50 19.44
CA ALA A 86 6.40 7.75 20.84
C ALA A 86 5.41 8.66 21.58
N SER A 87 4.76 9.61 20.88
CA SER A 87 3.73 10.48 21.50
C SER A 87 2.48 9.72 21.96
N PHE A 88 2.30 8.47 21.54
CA PHE A 88 1.27 7.55 22.04
C PHE A 88 1.76 6.67 23.20
N GLY A 89 2.99 6.88 23.71
CA GLY A 89 3.57 6.11 24.81
C GLY A 89 4.25 4.80 24.37
N VAL A 90 4.43 4.57 23.06
CA VAL A 90 5.04 3.35 22.54
C VAL A 90 6.56 3.45 22.52
N ASP A 91 7.24 2.48 23.15
CA ASP A 91 8.69 2.28 23.05
C ASP A 91 9.02 1.48 21.78
N TYR A 92 9.10 2.17 20.64
CA TYR A 92 9.40 1.55 19.36
C TYR A 92 10.81 0.91 19.31
N LYS A 93 11.78 1.37 20.14
CA LYS A 93 13.13 0.79 20.18
C LYS A 93 13.13 -0.64 20.70
N LYS A 94 12.10 -1.00 21.48
CA LYS A 94 11.94 -2.36 22.01
C LYS A 94 11.56 -3.37 20.94
N ASN A 95 10.64 -2.99 20.05
CA ASN A 95 9.93 -3.94 19.18
C ASN A 95 10.01 -3.65 17.68
N LEU A 96 10.69 -2.58 17.22
CA LEU A 96 10.93 -2.27 15.81
C LEU A 96 12.35 -2.71 15.40
N PHE A 97 12.41 -3.55 14.38
CA PHE A 97 13.62 -4.09 13.77
C PHE A 97 13.72 -3.67 12.31
N ILE A 98 14.93 -3.49 11.81
CA ILE A 98 15.17 -3.10 10.42
C ILE A 98 16.13 -4.10 9.79
N SER A 99 15.76 -4.63 8.61
CA SER A 99 16.66 -5.49 7.86
C SER A 99 17.88 -4.72 7.36
N GLU A 100 19.07 -5.29 7.54
CA GLU A 100 20.33 -4.74 7.01
C GLU A 100 20.32 -4.56 5.49
N ARG A 101 19.49 -5.37 4.76
CA ARG A 101 19.36 -5.32 3.29
C ARG A 101 18.35 -4.28 2.78
N THR A 102 17.64 -3.58 3.67
CA THR A 102 16.72 -2.50 3.30
C THR A 102 17.49 -1.37 2.63
N HIS A 103 17.05 -0.93 1.43
CA HIS A 103 17.72 0.14 0.70
C HIS A 103 17.38 1.51 1.26
N LEU A 104 18.35 2.41 1.31
CA LEU A 104 18.18 3.79 1.75
C LEU A 104 17.72 4.68 0.59
N ILE A 105 16.71 5.50 0.84
CA ILE A 105 16.36 6.62 -0.04
C ILE A 105 17.30 7.77 0.28
N LEU A 106 18.08 8.18 -0.72
CA LEU A 106 19.02 9.31 -0.60
C LEU A 106 18.33 10.62 -0.99
N PRO A 107 18.82 11.77 -0.54
CA PRO A 107 18.35 13.09 -1.00
C PRO A 107 18.35 13.22 -2.52
N THR A 108 19.39 12.68 -3.17
CA THR A 108 19.52 12.68 -4.63
C THR A 108 18.46 11.81 -5.33
N HIS A 109 17.94 10.74 -4.69
CA HIS A 109 16.80 9.97 -5.23
C HIS A 109 15.53 10.84 -5.27
N ARG A 110 15.29 11.66 -4.23
CA ARG A 110 14.15 12.60 -4.21
C ARG A 110 14.29 13.67 -5.29
N ALA A 111 15.51 14.18 -5.47
CA ALA A 111 15.83 15.13 -6.54
C ALA A 111 15.58 14.53 -7.93
N LEU A 112 16.05 13.31 -8.18
CA LEU A 112 15.83 12.58 -9.44
C LEU A 112 14.33 12.30 -9.71
N ASP A 113 13.57 11.93 -8.68
CA ASP A 113 12.12 11.72 -8.79
C ASP A 113 11.42 13.03 -9.21
N LYS A 114 11.76 14.14 -8.55
CA LYS A 114 11.24 15.48 -8.87
C LYS A 114 11.62 15.93 -10.28
N ALA A 115 12.89 15.77 -10.65
CA ALA A 115 13.40 16.15 -11.98
C ALA A 115 12.73 15.34 -13.09
N SER A 116 12.68 14.00 -12.94
CA SER A 116 12.05 13.11 -13.90
C SER A 116 10.54 13.38 -14.05
N GLU A 117 9.82 13.56 -12.94
CA GLU A 117 8.38 13.84 -12.99
C GLU A 117 8.10 15.21 -13.64
N THR A 118 8.95 16.21 -13.36
CA THR A 118 8.83 17.55 -13.98
C THR A 118 9.08 17.50 -15.48
N SER A 119 10.07 16.73 -15.93
CA SER A 119 10.43 16.61 -17.35
C SER A 119 9.35 15.97 -18.22
N LYS A 120 8.45 15.19 -17.64
CA LYS A 120 7.35 14.50 -18.37
C LYS A 120 6.22 15.44 -18.79
N GLY A 121 6.12 16.65 -18.29
CA GLY A 121 5.08 17.60 -18.66
C GLY A 121 3.68 17.05 -18.44
N LEU A 122 2.92 16.83 -19.52
CA LEU A 122 1.55 16.27 -19.48
C LEU A 122 1.52 14.75 -19.19
N ASP A 123 2.62 14.04 -19.46
CA ASP A 123 2.74 12.59 -19.26
C ASP A 123 3.15 12.20 -17.83
N LYS A 124 2.95 13.10 -16.87
CA LYS A 124 3.23 12.85 -15.46
C LYS A 124 2.51 11.60 -14.95
N ILE A 125 3.23 10.76 -14.25
CA ILE A 125 2.67 9.58 -13.56
C ILE A 125 1.87 9.99 -12.33
N GLY A 126 2.25 11.11 -11.69
CA GLY A 126 1.68 11.57 -10.43
C GLY A 126 2.45 11.04 -9.23
N SER A 127 3.80 10.94 -9.36
CA SER A 127 4.69 10.51 -8.29
C SER A 127 4.45 11.28 -6.98
N THR A 128 4.72 10.62 -5.86
CA THR A 128 4.72 11.23 -4.53
C THR A 128 5.95 12.08 -4.24
N LEU A 129 6.91 12.11 -5.16
CA LEU A 129 8.20 12.82 -5.06
C LEU A 129 9.03 12.39 -3.83
N LYS A 130 8.88 11.14 -3.41
CA LYS A 130 9.58 10.55 -2.26
C LYS A 130 10.84 9.76 -2.65
N GLY A 131 11.21 9.77 -3.93
CA GLY A 131 12.40 9.07 -4.42
C GLY A 131 12.24 7.55 -4.57
N ILE A 132 11.02 7.03 -4.55
CA ILE A 132 10.74 5.59 -4.60
C ILE A 132 11.30 4.96 -5.88
N GLY A 133 10.90 5.48 -7.04
CA GLY A 133 11.32 4.99 -8.35
C GLY A 133 12.84 4.96 -8.51
N PRO A 134 13.55 6.09 -8.33
CA PRO A 134 15.01 6.13 -8.41
C PRO A 134 15.72 5.18 -7.45
N THR A 135 15.20 4.98 -6.22
CA THR A 135 15.79 4.02 -5.27
C THR A 135 15.64 2.58 -5.75
N TYR A 136 14.47 2.18 -6.28
CA TYR A 136 14.31 0.85 -6.88
C TYR A 136 15.13 0.67 -8.16
N MET A 137 15.33 1.72 -8.96
CA MET A 137 16.25 1.69 -10.09
C MET A 137 17.68 1.38 -9.64
N ASP A 138 18.18 2.03 -8.59
CA ASP A 138 19.52 1.76 -8.06
C ASP A 138 19.61 0.39 -7.38
N LYS A 139 18.56 -0.06 -6.69
CA LYS A 139 18.48 -1.41 -6.14
C LYS A 139 18.67 -2.46 -7.23
N THR A 140 17.88 -2.38 -8.30
CA THR A 140 17.95 -3.31 -9.44
C THR A 140 19.23 -3.11 -10.25
N GLY A 141 19.70 -1.86 -10.37
CA GLY A 141 20.98 -1.50 -11.00
C GLY A 141 22.22 -1.84 -10.17
N ARG A 142 22.07 -2.38 -8.96
CA ARG A 142 23.15 -2.80 -8.04
C ARG A 142 24.08 -1.67 -7.60
N ASN A 143 23.51 -0.46 -7.43
CA ASN A 143 24.24 0.73 -7.02
C ASN A 143 23.79 1.28 -5.65
N GLY A 144 22.58 0.87 -5.20
CA GLY A 144 21.95 1.45 -4.02
C GLY A 144 22.71 1.15 -2.71
N LEU A 145 22.59 2.05 -1.75
CA LEU A 145 23.08 1.87 -0.39
C LEU A 145 22.00 1.23 0.49
N ARG A 146 22.41 0.39 1.41
CA ARG A 146 21.52 -0.35 2.31
C ARG A 146 21.75 0.07 3.75
N VAL A 147 20.80 -0.23 4.61
CA VAL A 147 20.90 0.06 6.05
C VAL A 147 22.14 -0.57 6.66
N GLY A 148 22.48 -1.81 6.31
CA GLY A 148 23.68 -2.48 6.80
C GLY A 148 24.98 -1.80 6.40
N ASP A 149 25.00 -1.09 5.27
CA ASP A 149 26.20 -0.37 4.81
C ASP A 149 26.57 0.80 5.74
N LEU A 150 25.64 1.28 6.60
CA LEU A 150 25.92 2.28 7.64
C LEU A 150 26.98 1.85 8.65
N LEU A 151 27.18 0.52 8.80
CA LEU A 151 28.17 -0.04 9.72
C LEU A 151 29.57 -0.10 9.08
N ASP A 152 29.67 0.13 7.76
CA ASP A 152 30.95 0.16 7.04
C ASP A 152 31.60 1.53 7.16
N LYS A 153 32.89 1.58 7.52
CA LYS A 153 33.71 2.80 7.55
C LYS A 153 33.77 3.54 6.21
N ASN A 154 33.51 2.85 5.11
CA ASN A 154 33.51 3.42 3.77
C ASN A 154 32.15 4.00 3.33
N PHE A 155 31.13 3.99 4.19
CA PHE A 155 29.77 4.45 3.84
C PHE A 155 29.79 5.84 3.18
N THR A 156 30.49 6.80 3.78
CA THR A 156 30.55 8.17 3.25
C THR A 156 31.17 8.22 1.85
N SER A 157 32.22 7.43 1.60
CA SER A 157 32.83 7.39 0.26
C SER A 157 31.93 6.74 -0.77
N GLN A 158 31.16 5.72 -0.39
CA GLN A 158 30.15 5.07 -1.24
C GLN A 158 29.01 6.04 -1.55
N TYR A 159 28.54 6.80 -0.54
CA TYR A 159 27.54 7.85 -0.71
C TYR A 159 28.00 8.90 -1.72
N ILE A 160 29.21 9.46 -1.56
CA ILE A 160 29.78 10.47 -2.47
C ILE A 160 29.84 9.92 -3.90
N LYS A 161 30.31 8.68 -4.10
CA LYS A 161 30.37 8.05 -5.42
C LYS A 161 28.99 7.96 -6.08
N LEU A 162 27.97 7.56 -5.31
CA LEU A 162 26.60 7.44 -5.82
C LEU A 162 25.99 8.83 -6.08
N ARG A 163 26.23 9.79 -5.19
CA ARG A 163 25.82 11.19 -5.36
C ARG A 163 26.36 11.80 -6.66
N LEU A 164 27.64 11.56 -6.95
CA LEU A 164 28.26 12.03 -8.20
C LEU A 164 27.65 11.38 -9.46
N LYS A 165 27.26 10.11 -9.39
CA LYS A 165 26.50 9.45 -10.46
C LYS A 165 25.14 10.12 -10.66
N HIS A 166 24.42 10.39 -9.56
CA HIS A 166 23.12 11.06 -9.62
C HIS A 166 23.22 12.50 -10.11
N GLN A 167 24.28 13.22 -9.74
CA GLN A 167 24.49 14.59 -10.22
C GLN A 167 24.55 14.64 -11.76
N ARG A 168 25.27 13.71 -12.40
CA ARG A 168 25.32 13.63 -13.88
C ARG A 168 23.93 13.39 -14.50
N LEU A 169 23.06 12.63 -13.82
CA LEU A 169 21.68 12.44 -14.27
C LEU A 169 20.84 13.69 -14.05
N LEU A 170 21.00 14.39 -12.94
CA LEU A 170 20.31 15.65 -12.64
C LEU A 170 20.72 16.76 -13.61
N ASP A 171 22.00 16.81 -14.01
CA ASP A 171 22.51 17.74 -15.01
C ASP A 171 21.78 17.57 -16.37
N ASN A 172 21.48 16.33 -16.77
CA ASN A 172 20.70 16.04 -17.99
C ASN A 172 19.25 16.55 -17.91
N PHE A 173 18.69 16.69 -16.71
CA PHE A 173 17.36 17.26 -16.49
C PHE A 173 17.39 18.79 -16.29
N ASN A 174 18.56 19.43 -16.34
CA ASN A 174 18.75 20.84 -15.96
C ASN A 174 18.21 21.17 -14.57
N PHE A 175 18.34 20.24 -13.61
CA PHE A 175 17.86 20.40 -12.25
C PHE A 175 18.76 21.38 -11.48
N GLN A 176 18.19 22.48 -10.97
CA GLN A 176 18.94 23.60 -10.36
C GLN A 176 18.66 23.76 -8.85
N GLU A 177 17.85 22.88 -8.25
CA GLU A 177 17.51 23.00 -6.83
C GLU A 177 18.69 22.59 -5.95
N ASP A 178 19.00 23.41 -4.95
CA ASP A 178 19.99 23.08 -3.93
C ASP A 178 19.40 22.04 -2.96
N ILE A 179 20.10 20.91 -2.81
CA ILE A 179 19.70 19.82 -1.92
C ILE A 179 20.53 19.75 -0.64
N THR A 180 21.36 20.74 -0.36
CA THR A 180 22.29 20.74 0.80
C THR A 180 21.53 20.52 2.11
N ALA A 181 20.43 21.25 2.33
CA ALA A 181 19.60 21.08 3.53
C ALA A 181 18.97 19.67 3.63
N TRP A 182 18.66 19.03 2.49
CA TRP A 182 18.16 17.64 2.50
C TRP A 182 19.28 16.65 2.86
N GLU A 183 20.52 16.93 2.44
CA GLU A 183 21.68 16.11 2.79
C GLU A 183 22.00 16.23 4.29
N GLU A 184 21.95 17.43 4.85
CA GLU A 184 22.16 17.68 6.29
C GLU A 184 21.10 16.90 7.12
N GLU A 185 19.81 17.07 6.81
CA GLU A 185 18.72 16.35 7.51
C GLU A 185 18.85 14.82 7.36
N PHE A 186 19.31 14.34 6.20
CA PHE A 186 19.55 12.94 5.94
C PHE A 186 20.66 12.37 6.82
N PHE A 187 21.83 13.04 6.90
CA PHE A 187 22.93 12.55 7.73
C PHE A 187 22.59 12.56 9.22
N GLU A 188 21.89 13.58 9.71
CA GLU A 188 21.35 13.57 11.07
C GLU A 188 20.40 12.37 11.33
N ALA A 189 19.53 12.08 10.34
CA ALA A 189 18.62 10.96 10.45
C ALA A 189 19.33 9.60 10.36
N LEU A 190 20.50 9.50 9.71
CA LEU A 190 21.31 8.29 9.73
C LEU A 190 21.92 8.02 11.11
N GLU A 191 22.34 9.05 11.86
CA GLU A 191 22.79 8.85 13.23
C GLU A 191 21.66 8.30 14.12
N PHE A 192 20.44 8.84 13.96
CA PHE A 192 19.26 8.29 14.62
C PHE A 192 19.00 6.82 14.21
N LEU A 193 19.21 6.47 12.92
CA LEU A 193 19.00 5.11 12.41
C LEU A 193 20.00 4.10 13.01
N ARG A 194 21.20 4.51 13.40
CA ARG A 194 22.22 3.67 14.05
C ARG A 194 21.77 3.15 15.43
N GLU A 195 20.78 3.79 16.05
CA GLU A 195 20.26 3.40 17.36
C GLU A 195 19.30 2.19 17.28
N PHE A 196 18.89 1.78 16.07
CA PHE A 196 17.94 0.69 15.88
C PHE A 196 18.59 -0.68 15.92
N LYS A 197 17.76 -1.69 16.18
CA LYS A 197 18.11 -3.10 16.03
C LYS A 197 18.15 -3.46 14.55
N ILE A 198 19.32 -3.28 13.93
CA ILE A 198 19.57 -3.72 12.56
C ILE A 198 19.87 -5.22 12.61
N VAL A 199 19.12 -6.00 11.81
CA VAL A 199 19.19 -7.47 11.82
C VAL A 199 19.38 -8.03 10.42
N ASN A 200 19.93 -9.25 10.34
CA ASN A 200 19.86 -10.04 9.11
C ASN A 200 18.42 -10.52 8.93
N GLY A 201 17.64 -9.76 8.15
CA GLY A 201 16.17 -9.84 8.11
C GLY A 201 15.64 -11.21 7.70
N GLU A 202 16.28 -11.86 6.70
CA GLU A 202 15.89 -13.18 6.21
C GLU A 202 16.12 -14.29 7.23
N TYR A 203 17.23 -14.27 7.97
CA TYR A 203 17.45 -15.22 9.08
C TYR A 203 16.49 -14.92 10.22
N PHE A 204 16.38 -13.64 10.61
CA PHE A 204 15.51 -13.23 11.70
C PHE A 204 14.05 -13.70 11.54
N ILE A 205 13.47 -13.54 10.33
CA ILE A 205 12.09 -13.95 10.08
C ILE A 205 11.95 -15.48 9.93
N ASN A 206 12.90 -16.16 9.27
CA ASN A 206 12.85 -17.60 9.11
C ASN A 206 13.04 -18.35 10.43
N ASP A 207 13.89 -17.85 11.34
CA ASP A 207 14.06 -18.40 12.70
C ASP A 207 12.75 -18.26 13.51
N LYS A 208 12.06 -17.13 13.41
CA LYS A 208 10.73 -16.96 14.03
C LYS A 208 9.72 -17.95 13.45
N ILE A 209 9.69 -18.14 12.14
CA ILE A 209 8.81 -19.12 11.48
C ILE A 209 9.15 -20.56 11.92
N ALA A 210 10.45 -20.91 12.00
CA ALA A 210 10.90 -22.22 12.46
C ALA A 210 10.54 -22.48 13.93
N ALA A 211 10.54 -21.44 14.76
CA ALA A 211 10.08 -21.47 16.15
C ALA A 211 8.54 -21.50 16.31
N GLY A 212 7.80 -21.71 15.21
CA GLY A 212 6.33 -21.81 15.24
C GLY A 212 5.58 -20.47 15.34
N LYS A 213 6.30 -19.34 15.27
CA LYS A 213 5.69 -18.02 15.36
C LYS A 213 4.85 -17.69 14.13
N ARG A 214 3.72 -16.99 14.35
CA ARG A 214 2.84 -16.51 13.29
C ARG A 214 3.33 -15.15 12.79
N VAL A 215 3.49 -15.02 11.48
CA VAL A 215 3.96 -13.80 10.81
C VAL A 215 2.86 -13.24 9.94
N LEU A 216 2.63 -11.92 10.04
CA LEU A 216 1.77 -11.15 9.16
C LEU A 216 2.61 -10.27 8.25
N ALA A 217 2.62 -10.57 6.96
CA ALA A 217 3.28 -9.75 5.95
C ALA A 217 2.35 -8.63 5.49
N GLU A 218 2.75 -7.39 5.74
CA GLU A 218 1.98 -6.18 5.44
C GLU A 218 2.44 -5.55 4.14
N GLY A 219 1.52 -5.50 3.15
CA GLY A 219 1.73 -4.83 1.87
C GLY A 219 1.41 -3.34 1.90
N ALA A 220 1.95 -2.63 0.93
CA ALA A 220 1.64 -1.22 0.65
C ALA A 220 1.14 -1.07 -0.79
N GLN A 221 0.49 0.05 -1.09
CA GLN A 221 -0.19 0.30 -2.37
C GLN A 221 -1.26 -0.78 -2.65
N GLY A 222 -1.47 -1.17 -3.89
CA GLY A 222 -2.44 -2.20 -4.29
C GLY A 222 -2.01 -2.93 -5.55
N SER A 223 -2.63 -4.06 -5.84
CA SER A 223 -2.24 -4.97 -6.93
C SER A 223 -2.28 -4.31 -8.31
N MET A 224 -3.23 -3.38 -8.53
CA MET A 224 -3.33 -2.63 -9.79
C MET A 224 -2.24 -1.56 -9.95
N LEU A 225 -1.39 -1.36 -8.92
CA LEU A 225 -0.18 -0.53 -8.96
C LEU A 225 1.11 -1.35 -8.95
N ASP A 226 1.05 -2.67 -9.09
CA ASP A 226 2.21 -3.54 -9.18
C ASP A 226 3.08 -3.19 -10.40
N VAL A 227 4.40 -3.25 -10.26
CA VAL A 227 5.35 -2.86 -11.31
C VAL A 227 5.23 -3.72 -12.56
N ASP A 228 4.89 -5.01 -12.41
CA ASP A 228 4.81 -5.98 -13.51
C ASP A 228 3.38 -6.17 -14.02
N PHE A 229 2.40 -6.23 -13.12
CA PHE A 229 1.02 -6.63 -13.42
C PHE A 229 -0.01 -5.49 -13.27
N GLY A 230 0.40 -4.33 -12.79
CA GLY A 230 -0.47 -3.17 -12.64
C GLY A 230 -0.75 -2.44 -13.95
N THR A 231 -1.43 -1.31 -13.85
CA THR A 231 -1.82 -0.45 -14.97
C THR A 231 -0.64 0.38 -15.50
N PHE A 232 0.40 -0.30 -15.98
CA PHE A 232 1.63 0.31 -16.50
C PHE A 232 1.34 1.35 -17.60
N PRO A 233 2.06 2.52 -17.63
CA PRO A 233 3.17 2.92 -16.78
C PRO A 233 2.76 3.58 -15.44
N PHE A 234 1.48 3.70 -15.15
CA PHE A 234 0.93 4.37 -13.96
C PHE A 234 0.90 3.42 -12.76
N VAL A 235 2.08 2.97 -12.33
CA VAL A 235 2.31 1.98 -11.28
C VAL A 235 3.38 2.47 -10.30
N THR A 236 3.52 1.80 -9.16
CA THR A 236 4.69 1.97 -8.28
C THR A 236 5.85 1.11 -8.78
N SER A 237 7.06 1.42 -8.34
CA SER A 237 8.27 0.67 -8.74
C SER A 237 8.54 -0.57 -7.90
N SER A 238 7.57 -1.02 -7.12
CA SER A 238 7.72 -2.19 -6.25
C SER A 238 6.72 -3.29 -6.62
N SER A 239 7.06 -4.54 -6.25
CA SER A 239 6.15 -5.67 -6.36
C SER A 239 5.15 -5.64 -5.20
N THR A 240 3.89 -5.27 -5.50
CA THR A 240 2.81 -5.13 -4.53
C THR A 240 1.99 -6.39 -4.34
N ILE A 241 2.21 -7.39 -5.18
CA ILE A 241 1.54 -8.69 -5.15
C ILE A 241 2.15 -9.64 -4.12
N SER A 242 1.50 -10.76 -3.84
CA SER A 242 1.93 -11.77 -2.88
C SER A 242 3.31 -12.34 -3.15
N ALA A 243 3.73 -12.45 -4.42
CA ALA A 243 5.08 -12.86 -4.81
C ALA A 243 6.18 -11.93 -4.25
N GLY A 244 5.86 -10.63 -4.08
CA GLY A 244 6.76 -9.64 -3.48
C GLY A 244 7.13 -9.94 -2.03
N VAL A 245 6.32 -10.72 -1.32
CA VAL A 245 6.62 -11.16 0.06
C VAL A 245 7.86 -12.04 0.10
N CYS A 246 7.99 -12.95 -0.87
CA CYS A 246 9.12 -13.88 -0.92
C CYS A 246 10.44 -13.15 -1.09
N SER A 247 10.53 -12.24 -2.06
CA SER A 247 11.74 -11.45 -2.31
C SER A 247 11.95 -10.35 -1.26
N GLY A 248 10.86 -9.79 -0.73
CA GLY A 248 10.90 -8.68 0.22
C GLY A 248 11.26 -9.06 1.65
N LEU A 249 10.99 -10.30 2.05
CA LEU A 249 11.30 -10.84 3.38
C LEU A 249 12.32 -11.99 3.37
N GLY A 250 12.68 -12.51 2.20
CA GLY A 250 13.60 -13.63 2.08
C GLY A 250 12.99 -14.94 2.59
N ILE A 251 11.71 -15.20 2.27
CA ILE A 251 11.01 -16.43 2.67
C ILE A 251 10.64 -17.28 1.47
N ALA A 252 10.57 -18.59 1.66
CA ALA A 252 10.14 -19.52 0.61
C ALA A 252 8.61 -19.40 0.37
N PRO A 253 8.13 -19.50 -0.88
CA PRO A 253 6.70 -19.36 -1.21
C PRO A 253 5.81 -20.38 -0.46
N GLN A 254 6.31 -21.58 -0.17
CA GLN A 254 5.61 -22.61 0.59
C GLN A 254 5.33 -22.25 2.06
N LYS A 255 5.93 -21.16 2.56
CA LYS A 255 5.67 -20.65 3.91
C LYS A 255 4.44 -19.75 3.96
N ILE A 256 3.97 -19.23 2.83
CA ILE A 256 2.73 -18.45 2.72
C ILE A 256 1.56 -19.41 2.89
N LYS A 257 0.67 -19.09 3.85
CA LYS A 257 -0.53 -19.90 4.15
C LYS A 257 -1.79 -19.23 3.63
N GLU A 258 -2.03 -18.00 4.07
CA GLU A 258 -3.21 -17.22 3.69
C GLU A 258 -2.78 -15.94 2.96
N VAL A 259 -3.58 -15.57 1.94
CA VAL A 259 -3.47 -14.27 1.27
C VAL A 259 -4.79 -13.53 1.46
N ILE A 260 -4.78 -12.55 2.35
CA ILE A 260 -5.92 -11.72 2.73
C ILE A 260 -5.92 -10.49 1.84
N GLY A 261 -6.83 -10.46 0.88
CA GLY A 261 -7.00 -9.32 -0.01
C GLY A 261 -7.90 -8.25 0.60
N ILE A 262 -7.48 -6.99 0.52
CA ILE A 262 -8.30 -5.86 0.97
C ILE A 262 -8.87 -5.14 -0.25
N THR A 263 -10.19 -4.98 -0.29
CA THR A 263 -10.89 -4.18 -1.28
C THR A 263 -11.78 -3.14 -0.61
N LYS A 264 -11.97 -1.98 -1.20
CA LYS A 264 -13.08 -1.10 -0.83
C LYS A 264 -14.37 -1.56 -1.49
N ALA A 265 -15.49 -1.17 -0.94
CA ALA A 265 -16.81 -1.35 -1.57
C ALA A 265 -17.00 -0.53 -2.86
N TYR A 266 -16.07 0.35 -3.18
CA TYR A 266 -15.94 1.15 -4.40
C TYR A 266 -14.47 1.30 -4.76
N CYS A 267 -14.16 1.86 -5.93
CA CYS A 267 -12.77 2.08 -6.33
C CYS A 267 -12.33 3.52 -6.07
N THR A 268 -11.03 3.68 -5.76
CA THR A 268 -10.38 4.99 -5.72
C THR A 268 -9.02 4.93 -6.37
N ARG A 269 -8.60 6.05 -6.97
CA ARG A 269 -7.27 6.18 -7.56
C ARG A 269 -6.68 7.56 -7.29
N VAL A 270 -5.39 7.61 -6.95
CA VAL A 270 -4.61 8.85 -6.88
C VAL A 270 -3.72 8.95 -8.13
N GLY A 271 -3.60 10.16 -8.69
CA GLY A 271 -2.76 10.41 -9.86
C GLY A 271 -3.39 9.99 -11.18
N SER A 272 -2.54 9.95 -12.21
CA SER A 272 -2.92 9.66 -13.59
C SER A 272 -3.13 8.17 -13.84
N GLY A 273 -3.56 7.82 -15.03
CA GLY A 273 -3.72 6.46 -15.51
C GLY A 273 -5.17 5.99 -15.62
N PRO A 274 -5.37 4.80 -16.21
CA PRO A 274 -6.70 4.29 -16.54
C PRO A 274 -7.50 3.98 -15.27
N PHE A 275 -8.78 4.33 -15.31
CA PHE A 275 -9.76 4.07 -14.27
C PHE A 275 -11.13 3.89 -14.91
N PRO A 276 -11.45 2.69 -15.43
CA PRO A 276 -12.64 2.47 -16.25
C PRO A 276 -13.95 2.84 -15.56
N THR A 277 -14.04 2.64 -14.24
CA THR A 277 -15.26 2.88 -13.46
C THR A 277 -15.31 4.27 -12.83
N GLU A 278 -14.43 5.20 -13.22
CA GLU A 278 -14.39 6.55 -12.66
C GLU A 278 -15.72 7.28 -12.86
N LEU A 279 -16.16 7.99 -11.80
CA LEU A 279 -17.33 8.81 -11.77
C LEU A 279 -16.94 10.28 -11.66
N THR A 280 -17.40 11.08 -12.63
CA THR A 280 -17.17 12.53 -12.68
C THR A 280 -18.44 13.33 -12.40
N ASP A 281 -19.48 12.66 -11.91
CA ASP A 281 -20.80 13.17 -11.57
C ASP A 281 -20.98 13.36 -10.05
N ASP A 282 -22.19 13.71 -9.65
CA ASP A 282 -22.57 13.91 -8.23
C ASP A 282 -22.33 12.65 -7.39
N THR A 283 -22.45 11.46 -7.96
CA THR A 283 -22.16 10.18 -7.27
C THR A 283 -20.68 10.06 -6.93
N GLY A 284 -19.81 10.41 -7.87
CA GLY A 284 -18.36 10.44 -7.65
C GLY A 284 -17.96 11.45 -6.57
N GLU A 285 -18.62 12.61 -6.55
CA GLU A 285 -18.41 13.62 -5.51
C GLU A 285 -18.94 13.16 -4.15
N PHE A 286 -20.11 12.54 -4.10
CA PHE A 286 -20.65 11.92 -2.89
C PHE A 286 -19.68 10.89 -2.30
N LEU A 287 -19.19 9.95 -3.09
CA LEU A 287 -18.23 8.92 -2.64
C LEU A 287 -16.94 9.57 -2.08
N ARG A 288 -16.45 10.63 -2.72
CA ARG A 288 -15.25 11.35 -2.27
C ARG A 288 -15.48 12.00 -0.91
N ASN A 289 -16.60 12.70 -0.75
CA ASN A 289 -16.90 13.47 0.46
C ASN A 289 -17.28 12.54 1.62
N ALA A 290 -18.22 11.61 1.43
CA ALA A 290 -18.66 10.66 2.44
C ALA A 290 -17.52 9.73 2.86
N GLY A 291 -16.71 9.26 1.89
CA GLY A 291 -15.55 8.42 2.12
C GLY A 291 -14.33 9.16 2.64
N ASN A 292 -14.35 10.50 2.73
CA ASN A 292 -13.17 11.31 3.04
C ASN A 292 -11.96 10.90 2.18
N GLU A 293 -12.20 10.83 0.85
CA GLU A 293 -11.22 10.29 -0.11
C GLU A 293 -10.24 11.40 -0.55
N PHE A 294 -9.34 11.73 0.39
CA PHE A 294 -8.21 12.63 0.20
C PHE A 294 -6.92 11.92 0.60
N GLY A 295 -5.84 12.20 -0.11
CA GLY A 295 -4.54 11.60 0.16
C GLY A 295 -4.04 11.92 1.57
N SER A 296 -3.74 10.90 2.37
CA SER A 296 -3.30 11.07 3.76
C SER A 296 -1.98 11.86 3.89
N THR A 297 -1.15 11.85 2.85
CA THR A 297 0.14 12.54 2.81
C THR A 297 0.09 13.87 2.06
N THR A 298 -0.66 13.92 0.95
CA THR A 298 -0.63 15.06 0.02
C THR A 298 -1.90 15.90 0.06
N GLY A 299 -2.97 15.43 0.72
CA GLY A 299 -4.29 16.06 0.70
C GLY A 299 -4.99 16.07 -0.66
N ARG A 300 -4.38 15.48 -1.72
CA ARG A 300 -4.97 15.45 -3.06
C ARG A 300 -6.30 14.71 -3.05
N PRO A 301 -7.35 15.22 -3.71
CA PRO A 301 -8.60 14.49 -3.88
C PRO A 301 -8.36 13.22 -4.69
N ARG A 302 -8.93 12.12 -4.23
CA ARG A 302 -8.92 10.85 -4.98
C ARG A 302 -10.01 10.86 -6.02
N ARG A 303 -9.73 10.28 -7.17
CA ARG A 303 -10.71 9.89 -8.17
C ARG A 303 -11.52 8.74 -7.58
N CYS A 304 -12.85 8.77 -7.69
CA CYS A 304 -13.75 7.76 -7.14
C CYS A 304 -14.56 7.11 -8.27
N GLY A 305 -14.94 5.86 -8.09
CA GLY A 305 -15.72 5.13 -9.08
C GLY A 305 -16.34 3.86 -8.49
N TRP A 306 -17.26 3.24 -9.24
CA TRP A 306 -17.88 2.00 -8.84
C TRP A 306 -16.84 0.86 -8.68
N ILE A 307 -17.20 -0.15 -7.89
CA ILE A 307 -16.36 -1.34 -7.75
C ILE A 307 -16.18 -2.03 -9.11
N ASP A 308 -14.94 -2.40 -9.42
CA ASP A 308 -14.53 -3.05 -10.67
C ASP A 308 -14.20 -4.51 -10.39
N LEU A 309 -15.14 -5.41 -10.73
CA LEU A 309 -14.96 -6.83 -10.47
C LEU A 309 -14.00 -7.50 -11.45
N VAL A 310 -13.83 -6.96 -12.65
CA VAL A 310 -12.85 -7.49 -13.61
C VAL A 310 -11.43 -7.27 -13.07
N ALA A 311 -11.16 -6.05 -12.59
CA ALA A 311 -9.89 -5.73 -11.94
C ALA A 311 -9.70 -6.52 -10.64
N LEU A 312 -10.76 -6.66 -9.84
CA LEU A 312 -10.71 -7.38 -8.56
C LEU A 312 -10.46 -8.87 -8.76
N GLN A 313 -11.13 -9.51 -9.74
CA GLN A 313 -10.93 -10.92 -10.09
C GLN A 313 -9.50 -11.18 -10.59
N PHE A 314 -8.98 -10.28 -11.43
CA PHE A 314 -7.59 -10.33 -11.88
C PHE A 314 -6.62 -10.23 -10.69
N ALA A 315 -6.83 -9.26 -9.80
CA ALA A 315 -6.00 -9.11 -8.61
C ALA A 315 -6.06 -10.35 -7.71
N CYS A 316 -7.25 -10.96 -7.52
CA CYS A 316 -7.38 -12.20 -6.77
C CYS A 316 -6.61 -13.36 -7.40
N MET A 317 -6.67 -13.47 -8.73
CA MET A 317 -5.99 -14.52 -9.50
C MET A 317 -4.47 -14.44 -9.34
N ILE A 318 -3.86 -13.27 -9.59
CA ILE A 318 -2.39 -13.11 -9.56
C ILE A 318 -1.80 -13.22 -8.15
N ASN A 319 -2.62 -12.97 -7.12
CA ASN A 319 -2.20 -13.04 -5.72
C ASN A 319 -2.49 -14.40 -5.07
N GLY A 320 -3.35 -15.22 -5.65
CA GLY A 320 -3.84 -16.44 -5.00
C GLY A 320 -4.63 -16.12 -3.72
N VAL A 321 -5.54 -15.12 -3.80
CA VAL A 321 -6.31 -14.64 -2.64
C VAL A 321 -7.16 -15.75 -2.06
N THR A 322 -7.03 -16.00 -0.76
CA THR A 322 -7.78 -17.03 -0.02
C THR A 322 -9.03 -16.46 0.66
N GLN A 323 -9.01 -15.18 1.01
CA GLN A 323 -10.13 -14.47 1.60
C GLN A 323 -10.02 -12.96 1.39
N ILE A 324 -11.17 -12.29 1.42
CA ILE A 324 -11.28 -10.84 1.20
C ILE A 324 -11.83 -10.15 2.44
N VAL A 325 -11.28 -8.98 2.75
CA VAL A 325 -11.88 -8.00 3.67
C VAL A 325 -12.36 -6.82 2.83
N MET A 326 -13.66 -6.56 2.84
CA MET A 326 -14.25 -5.40 2.20
C MET A 326 -14.30 -4.23 3.18
N THR A 327 -13.74 -3.09 2.79
CA THR A 327 -13.71 -1.88 3.62
C THR A 327 -14.67 -0.82 3.08
N LYS A 328 -15.04 0.13 3.95
CA LYS A 328 -15.86 1.30 3.57
C LYS A 328 -17.24 0.95 2.98
N ALA A 329 -17.84 -0.15 3.44
CA ALA A 329 -19.18 -0.51 3.02
C ALA A 329 -20.25 0.49 3.53
N ASP A 330 -19.99 1.09 4.68
CA ASP A 330 -20.79 2.18 5.30
C ASP A 330 -20.94 3.41 4.39
N ILE A 331 -19.99 3.67 3.51
CA ILE A 331 -20.06 4.83 2.59
C ILE A 331 -21.19 4.68 1.56
N LEU A 332 -21.62 3.45 1.28
CA LEU A 332 -22.68 3.19 0.31
C LEU A 332 -24.09 3.29 0.91
N ASP A 333 -24.23 3.51 2.22
CA ASP A 333 -25.51 3.52 2.97
C ASP A 333 -26.54 4.52 2.41
N GLY A 334 -26.07 5.65 1.87
CA GLY A 334 -26.94 6.73 1.38
C GLY A 334 -27.34 6.58 -0.10
N LEU A 335 -26.91 5.54 -0.80
CA LEU A 335 -27.14 5.41 -2.24
C LEU A 335 -28.41 4.59 -2.53
N ASP A 336 -29.20 5.05 -3.52
CA ASP A 336 -30.42 4.36 -3.99
C ASP A 336 -30.07 3.14 -4.84
N THR A 337 -29.03 3.26 -5.65
CA THR A 337 -28.59 2.25 -6.60
C THR A 337 -27.08 2.10 -6.52
N LEU A 338 -26.64 0.85 -6.51
CA LEU A 338 -25.22 0.48 -6.53
C LEU A 338 -24.90 -0.18 -7.85
N ASN A 339 -23.91 0.34 -8.58
CA ASN A 339 -23.46 -0.26 -9.80
C ASN A 339 -22.16 -1.04 -9.58
N VAL A 340 -22.07 -2.19 -10.21
CA VAL A 340 -20.92 -3.09 -10.16
C VAL A 340 -20.45 -3.34 -11.58
N CYS A 341 -19.20 -2.99 -11.88
CA CYS A 341 -18.61 -3.29 -13.18
C CYS A 341 -18.26 -4.78 -13.24
N ASN A 342 -18.89 -5.49 -14.16
CA ASN A 342 -18.72 -6.93 -14.36
C ASN A 342 -18.19 -7.30 -15.75
N GLY A 343 -17.83 -6.32 -16.57
CA GLY A 343 -17.25 -6.48 -17.89
C GLY A 343 -16.79 -5.15 -18.47
N TYR A 344 -16.11 -5.20 -19.60
CA TYR A 344 -15.71 -4.03 -20.36
C TYR A 344 -16.15 -4.17 -21.80
N THR A 345 -16.54 -3.06 -22.42
CA THR A 345 -16.55 -2.93 -23.87
C THR A 345 -15.27 -2.23 -24.29
N VAL A 346 -14.42 -2.92 -25.04
CA VAL A 346 -13.13 -2.43 -25.51
C VAL A 346 -13.16 -2.30 -27.02
N ASN A 347 -13.13 -1.08 -27.53
CA ASN A 347 -13.27 -0.80 -28.98
C ASN A 347 -14.51 -1.48 -29.59
N GLY A 348 -15.62 -1.56 -28.86
CA GLY A 348 -16.87 -2.15 -29.28
C GLY A 348 -17.01 -3.67 -29.07
N GLU A 349 -16.00 -4.34 -28.51
CA GLU A 349 -16.05 -5.76 -28.18
C GLU A 349 -16.13 -5.99 -26.66
N GLU A 350 -17.00 -6.90 -26.23
CA GLU A 350 -17.07 -7.29 -24.82
C GLU A 350 -15.83 -8.07 -24.38
N LYS A 351 -15.27 -7.71 -23.23
CA LYS A 351 -14.12 -8.35 -22.58
C LYS A 351 -14.42 -8.53 -21.10
N ASN A 352 -13.99 -9.67 -20.54
CA ASN A 352 -14.08 -10.00 -19.12
C ASN A 352 -12.70 -10.13 -18.45
N TYR A 353 -11.69 -9.48 -19.00
CA TYR A 353 -10.31 -9.48 -18.51
C TYR A 353 -9.68 -8.10 -18.65
N ILE A 354 -8.58 -7.85 -17.93
CA ILE A 354 -7.79 -6.61 -18.01
C ILE A 354 -7.03 -6.58 -19.34
N PRO A 355 -7.36 -5.66 -20.26
CA PRO A 355 -6.66 -5.58 -21.54
C PRO A 355 -5.25 -5.01 -21.34
N PHE A 356 -4.31 -5.52 -22.15
CA PHE A 356 -2.96 -4.93 -22.22
C PHE A 356 -3.05 -3.48 -22.72
N GLN A 357 -2.25 -2.59 -22.13
CA GLN A 357 -2.21 -1.15 -22.46
C GLN A 357 -3.55 -0.42 -22.28
N MET A 358 -4.24 -0.64 -21.15
CA MET A 358 -5.52 0.02 -20.82
C MET A 358 -5.54 1.54 -21.10
N ASN A 359 -4.40 2.22 -20.92
CA ASN A 359 -4.26 3.67 -21.11
C ASN A 359 -4.33 4.12 -22.58
N ARG A 360 -4.35 3.19 -23.54
CA ARG A 360 -4.41 3.48 -24.98
C ARG A 360 -5.70 3.01 -25.64
N LEU A 361 -6.59 2.43 -24.86
CA LEU A 361 -7.83 1.82 -25.35
C LEU A 361 -9.03 2.65 -24.89
N ASN A 362 -10.07 2.68 -25.72
CA ASN A 362 -11.38 3.12 -25.27
C ASN A 362 -12.03 1.96 -24.51
N ILE A 363 -12.15 2.10 -23.21
CA ILE A 363 -12.70 1.09 -22.30
C ILE A 363 -13.95 1.68 -21.67
N GLU A 364 -15.09 1.06 -21.93
CA GLU A 364 -16.37 1.41 -21.34
C GLU A 364 -16.78 0.30 -20.36
N PRO A 365 -17.05 0.63 -19.07
CA PRO A 365 -17.47 -0.36 -18.09
C PRO A 365 -18.90 -0.84 -18.39
N VAL A 366 -19.11 -2.15 -18.29
CA VAL A 366 -20.44 -2.78 -18.32
C VAL A 366 -20.89 -2.95 -16.88
N TYR A 367 -22.08 -2.44 -16.55
CA TYR A 367 -22.58 -2.42 -15.17
C TYR A 367 -23.76 -3.37 -14.97
N LYS A 368 -23.78 -4.00 -13.80
CA LYS A 368 -24.97 -4.58 -13.17
C LYS A 368 -25.38 -3.73 -11.99
N SER A 369 -26.66 -3.33 -11.95
CA SER A 369 -27.22 -2.50 -10.89
C SER A 369 -27.84 -3.36 -9.78
N PHE A 370 -27.74 -2.85 -8.55
CA PHE A 370 -28.35 -3.40 -7.34
C PHE A 370 -29.09 -2.30 -6.61
N GLU A 371 -30.15 -2.68 -5.90
CA GLU A 371 -30.82 -1.78 -4.95
C GLU A 371 -29.88 -1.48 -3.77
N GLY A 372 -29.77 -0.21 -3.41
CA GLY A 372 -29.04 0.23 -2.21
C GLY A 372 -29.81 -0.16 -0.95
N TRP A 373 -29.09 -0.40 0.12
CA TRP A 373 -29.71 -0.80 1.38
C TRP A 373 -30.26 0.33 2.22
N LYS A 374 -29.92 1.60 1.97
CA LYS A 374 -30.47 2.81 2.58
C LYS A 374 -30.60 2.74 4.12
N LYS A 375 -29.67 2.09 4.76
CA LYS A 375 -29.64 1.85 6.21
C LYS A 375 -28.23 2.05 6.71
N ASP A 376 -28.07 2.84 7.76
CA ASP A 376 -26.80 2.98 8.48
C ASP A 376 -26.39 1.60 9.05
N ILE A 377 -25.26 1.10 8.56
CA ILE A 377 -24.70 -0.18 9.01
C ILE A 377 -23.57 0.00 10.03
N SER A 378 -23.19 1.23 10.39
CA SER A 378 -22.03 1.52 11.25
C SER A 378 -22.13 0.89 12.64
N GLY A 379 -23.35 0.68 13.14
CA GLY A 379 -23.64 0.04 14.42
C GLY A 379 -23.85 -1.48 14.38
N VAL A 380 -23.90 -2.08 13.18
CA VAL A 380 -24.15 -3.52 13.02
C VAL A 380 -22.96 -4.34 13.52
N LYS A 381 -23.24 -5.38 14.31
CA LYS A 381 -22.21 -6.23 14.94
C LYS A 381 -22.15 -7.64 14.37
N THR A 382 -23.25 -8.14 13.79
CA THR A 382 -23.31 -9.48 13.21
C THR A 382 -23.77 -9.43 11.76
N TYR A 383 -23.31 -10.35 10.91
CA TYR A 383 -23.71 -10.37 9.51
C TYR A 383 -25.21 -10.65 9.32
N ALA A 384 -25.82 -11.39 10.24
CA ALA A 384 -27.26 -11.67 10.22
C ALA A 384 -28.13 -10.39 10.35
N ASP A 385 -27.61 -9.34 10.96
CA ASP A 385 -28.30 -8.04 11.14
C ASP A 385 -28.09 -7.09 9.96
N MET A 386 -27.28 -7.49 8.98
CA MET A 386 -27.06 -6.72 7.76
C MET A 386 -28.32 -6.68 6.89
N PRO A 387 -28.56 -5.57 6.16
CA PRO A 387 -29.68 -5.46 5.23
C PRO A 387 -29.71 -6.57 4.19
N ALA A 388 -30.90 -7.05 3.81
CA ALA A 388 -31.06 -8.10 2.81
C ALA A 388 -30.48 -7.74 1.44
N GLN A 389 -30.58 -6.44 1.05
CA GLN A 389 -29.98 -5.92 -0.18
C GLN A 389 -28.44 -6.09 -0.16
N MET A 390 -27.80 -5.84 0.99
CA MET A 390 -26.36 -6.03 1.15
C MET A 390 -26.00 -7.51 1.00
N ASN A 391 -26.77 -8.41 1.55
CA ASN A 391 -26.55 -9.86 1.41
C ASN A 391 -26.61 -10.27 -0.07
N THR A 392 -27.59 -9.76 -0.82
CA THR A 392 -27.72 -10.01 -2.27
C THR A 392 -26.48 -9.48 -3.03
N TYR A 393 -26.04 -8.28 -2.68
CA TYR A 393 -24.86 -7.65 -3.26
C TYR A 393 -23.58 -8.48 -2.97
N ILE A 394 -23.32 -8.83 -1.72
CA ILE A 394 -22.14 -9.60 -1.29
C ILE A 394 -22.12 -11.00 -1.92
N ASN A 395 -23.27 -11.67 -2.00
CA ASN A 395 -23.36 -12.98 -2.64
C ASN A 395 -22.97 -12.91 -4.14
N TYR A 396 -23.46 -11.89 -4.85
CA TYR A 396 -23.08 -11.69 -6.25
C TYR A 396 -21.57 -11.44 -6.42
N LEU A 397 -20.97 -10.62 -5.56
CA LEU A 397 -19.53 -10.36 -5.56
C LEU A 397 -18.73 -11.66 -5.33
N ASN A 398 -19.11 -12.46 -4.34
CA ASN A 398 -18.46 -13.73 -4.03
C ASN A 398 -18.54 -14.71 -5.23
N ASP A 399 -19.71 -14.79 -5.88
CA ASP A 399 -19.93 -15.67 -7.03
C ASP A 399 -19.09 -15.25 -8.24
N PHE A 400 -18.89 -13.94 -8.43
CA PHE A 400 -18.07 -13.41 -9.53
C PHE A 400 -16.59 -13.60 -9.27
N ILE A 401 -16.11 -13.19 -8.09
CA ILE A 401 -14.66 -13.09 -7.76
C ILE A 401 -14.06 -14.48 -7.51
N LYS A 402 -14.86 -15.45 -7.03
CA LYS A 402 -14.42 -16.80 -6.61
C LYS A 402 -13.45 -16.82 -5.41
N ALA A 403 -13.44 -15.73 -4.63
CA ALA A 403 -12.74 -15.64 -3.36
C ALA A 403 -13.71 -15.07 -2.30
N PRO A 404 -13.86 -15.70 -1.12
CA PRO A 404 -14.91 -15.33 -0.17
C PRO A 404 -14.60 -14.01 0.52
N ILE A 405 -15.58 -13.11 0.56
CA ILE A 405 -15.57 -11.96 1.47
C ILE A 405 -15.88 -12.51 2.87
N LYS A 406 -14.88 -12.45 3.76
CA LYS A 406 -14.98 -12.98 5.13
C LYS A 406 -15.23 -11.92 6.17
N TYR A 407 -14.93 -10.66 5.84
CA TYR A 407 -15.14 -9.54 6.74
C TYR A 407 -15.61 -8.32 5.96
N ILE A 408 -16.49 -7.54 6.60
CA ILE A 408 -17.00 -6.26 6.10
C ILE A 408 -16.69 -5.19 7.15
N SER A 409 -15.90 -4.20 6.78
CA SER A 409 -15.67 -3.02 7.61
C SER A 409 -16.78 -1.99 7.37
N ASN A 410 -17.49 -1.69 8.43
CA ASN A 410 -18.66 -0.82 8.46
C ASN A 410 -18.43 0.49 9.24
N GLY A 411 -17.19 0.98 9.24
CA GLY A 411 -16.81 2.26 9.83
C GLY A 411 -15.29 2.38 10.03
N PRO A 412 -14.78 3.54 10.50
CA PRO A 412 -13.35 3.83 10.62
C PRO A 412 -12.68 3.17 11.84
N GLY A 413 -13.43 2.86 12.91
CA GLY A 413 -12.91 2.31 14.15
C GLY A 413 -12.34 0.90 14.01
N ARG A 414 -11.37 0.54 14.86
CA ARG A 414 -10.72 -0.78 14.86
C ARG A 414 -11.75 -1.91 14.93
N ASP A 415 -12.75 -1.79 15.82
CA ASP A 415 -13.75 -2.83 16.11
C ASP A 415 -14.96 -2.82 15.14
N GLN A 416 -14.98 -1.90 14.19
CA GLN A 416 -16.04 -1.84 13.16
C GLN A 416 -15.66 -2.76 12.00
N LEU A 417 -15.69 -4.06 12.29
CA LEU A 417 -15.42 -5.15 11.35
C LEU A 417 -16.32 -6.33 11.69
N VAL A 418 -17.18 -6.68 10.76
CA VAL A 418 -18.19 -7.75 10.90
C VAL A 418 -17.72 -8.98 10.13
N ALA A 419 -17.68 -10.15 10.77
CA ALA A 419 -17.43 -11.42 10.10
C ALA A 419 -18.67 -11.87 9.33
N VAL A 420 -18.46 -12.34 8.07
CA VAL A 420 -19.51 -12.87 7.15
C VAL A 420 -19.67 -14.35 7.33
#